data_b7269a8cb7dec7f84118960724faba92
#
_entry.id   b7269a8cb7dec7f84118960724faba92
#
_cell.length_a   1.000
_cell.length_b   1.000
_cell.length_c   1.000
_cell.angle_alpha   90.00
_cell.angle_beta   90.00
_cell.angle_gamma   90.00
#
_symmetry.space_group_name_H-M   'P 1'
#
loop_
_entity.id
_entity.type
_entity.pdbx_description
1 polymer ?
#
loop_
_entity_poly.entity_id
_entity_poly.type
_entity_poly.pdbx_seq_one_letter_code
_entity_poly.pdbx_strand_id
1 'polypeptide(L)'
;MDANSILIASLDTYSLDLGNYKGDTAAIDDAISKCKDYLLHNTVTTDWVKRNWAIMSPAVKAHRKYLVDDIHHARIIEDKETLAKLQAEYYILSPYIELFKTFPNFLH
;
A
#
# COMPACT_ATOMS: atom_id res chain seq x y z
N MET A 1 1.04 -12.96 6.50
CA MET A 1 1.08 -12.09 5.29
C MET A 1 2.50 -11.62 5.06
N ASP A 2 2.99 -11.68 3.85
CA ASP A 2 4.34 -11.23 3.50
C ASP A 2 4.31 -9.83 2.84
N ALA A 3 5.50 -9.30 2.53
CA ALA A 3 5.64 -7.98 1.94
C ALA A 3 4.94 -7.88 0.57
N ASN A 4 5.08 -8.90 -0.27
CA ASN A 4 4.40 -8.92 -1.57
C ASN A 4 2.89 -8.82 -1.42
N SER A 5 2.32 -9.58 -0.50
CA SER A 5 0.88 -9.59 -0.26
C SER A 5 0.36 -8.25 0.24
N ILE A 6 1.08 -7.59 1.16
CA ILE A 6 0.65 -6.28 1.67
C ILE A 6 0.77 -5.20 0.60
N LEU A 7 1.76 -5.28 -0.29
CA LEU A 7 1.90 -4.32 -1.38
C LEU A 7 0.82 -4.53 -2.46
N ILE A 8 0.44 -5.78 -2.74
CA ILE A 8 -0.69 -6.08 -3.62
C ILE A 8 -1.99 -5.51 -3.01
N ALA A 9 -2.22 -5.72 -1.72
CA ALA A 9 -3.37 -5.16 -1.01
C ALA A 9 -3.37 -3.62 -1.07
N SER A 10 -2.19 -3.00 -0.98
CA SER A 10 -2.05 -1.55 -1.12
C SER A 10 -2.46 -1.06 -2.50
N LEU A 11 -2.05 -1.77 -3.55
CA LEU A 11 -2.44 -1.46 -4.92
C LEU A 11 -3.95 -1.64 -5.13
N ASP A 12 -4.55 -2.67 -4.53
CA ASP A 12 -6.00 -2.87 -4.58
C ASP A 12 -6.75 -1.72 -3.88
N THR A 13 -6.27 -1.27 -2.73
CA THR A 13 -6.84 -0.12 -2.02
C THR A 13 -6.75 1.15 -2.86
N TYR A 14 -5.62 1.39 -3.49
CA TYR A 14 -5.43 2.54 -4.38
C TYR A 14 -6.39 2.47 -5.58
N SER A 15 -6.54 1.29 -6.17
CA SER A 15 -7.48 1.07 -7.27
C SER A 15 -8.92 1.40 -6.87
N LEU A 16 -9.34 1.02 -5.66
CA LEU A 16 -10.66 1.35 -5.13
C LEU A 16 -10.84 2.87 -4.96
N ASP A 17 -9.83 3.56 -4.45
CA ASP A 17 -9.85 5.02 -4.31
C ASP A 17 -10.00 5.70 -5.66
N LEU A 18 -9.29 5.22 -6.69
CA LEU A 18 -9.38 5.74 -8.05
C LEU A 18 -10.78 5.55 -8.66
N GLY A 19 -11.52 4.55 -8.23
CA GLY A 19 -12.90 4.33 -8.67
C GLY A 19 -13.84 5.50 -8.34
N ASN A 20 -13.46 6.32 -7.37
CA ASN A 20 -14.22 7.53 -6.98
C ASN A 20 -13.70 8.80 -7.68
N TYR A 21 -12.63 8.70 -8.43
CA TYR A 21 -12.03 9.82 -9.14
C TYR A 21 -12.74 10.05 -10.49
N LYS A 22 -13.04 11.29 -10.79
CA LYS A 22 -13.82 11.64 -11.99
C LYS A 22 -12.99 11.89 -13.25
N GLY A 23 -11.66 11.85 -13.13
CA GLY A 23 -10.76 12.05 -14.26
C GLY A 23 -10.42 10.74 -14.97
N ASP A 24 -9.55 10.83 -15.97
CA ASP A 24 -9.04 9.67 -16.69
C ASP A 24 -7.95 8.98 -15.86
N THR A 25 -8.21 7.73 -15.49
CA THR A 25 -7.30 6.92 -14.70
C THR A 25 -6.67 5.76 -15.47
N ALA A 26 -6.88 5.69 -16.78
CA ALA A 26 -6.48 4.52 -17.58
C ALA A 26 -4.99 4.20 -17.48
N ALA A 27 -4.11 5.21 -17.54
CA ALA A 27 -2.66 5.03 -17.43
C ALA A 27 -2.26 4.54 -16.02
N ILE A 28 -2.91 5.05 -14.99
CA ILE A 28 -2.65 4.65 -13.60
C ILE A 28 -3.15 3.21 -13.39
N ASP A 29 -4.33 2.87 -13.87
CA ASP A 29 -4.88 1.52 -13.76
C ASP A 29 -3.99 0.50 -14.45
N ASP A 30 -3.44 0.83 -15.62
CA ASP A 30 -2.48 -0.02 -16.33
C ASP A 30 -1.20 -0.22 -15.52
N ALA A 31 -0.66 0.85 -14.94
CA ALA A 31 0.53 0.79 -14.10
C ALA A 31 0.30 -0.04 -12.83
N ILE A 32 -0.86 0.09 -12.20
CA ILE A 32 -1.26 -0.74 -11.05
C ILE A 32 -1.28 -2.21 -11.44
N SER A 33 -1.89 -2.53 -12.57
CA SER A 33 -1.98 -3.90 -13.08
C SER A 33 -0.59 -4.51 -13.31
N LYS A 34 0.33 -3.75 -13.91
CA LYS A 34 1.71 -4.19 -14.15
C LYS A 34 2.47 -4.41 -12.84
N CYS A 35 2.30 -3.53 -11.86
CA CYS A 35 2.93 -3.69 -10.55
C CYS A 35 2.40 -4.92 -9.82
N LYS A 36 1.09 -5.17 -9.86
CA LYS A 36 0.50 -6.37 -9.26
C LYS A 36 1.03 -7.63 -9.92
N ASP A 37 1.12 -7.64 -11.24
CA ASP A 37 1.65 -8.79 -11.98
C ASP A 37 3.10 -9.09 -11.57
N TYR A 38 3.94 -8.07 -11.46
CA TYR A 38 5.30 -8.24 -10.97
C TYR A 38 5.33 -8.87 -9.58
N LEU A 39 4.53 -8.36 -8.66
CA LEU A 39 4.49 -8.82 -7.26
C LEU A 39 3.91 -10.23 -7.11
N LEU A 40 3.12 -10.68 -8.07
CA LEU A 40 2.60 -12.06 -8.08
C LEU A 40 3.67 -13.08 -8.48
N HIS A 41 4.71 -12.66 -9.22
CA HIS A 41 5.69 -13.56 -9.80
C HIS A 41 7.12 -13.34 -9.32
N ASN A 42 7.38 -12.29 -8.55
CA ASN A 42 8.73 -11.91 -8.12
C ASN A 42 8.75 -11.48 -6.66
N THR A 43 9.86 -11.76 -5.98
CA THR A 43 10.06 -11.24 -4.62
C THR A 43 10.35 -9.74 -4.71
N VAL A 44 9.62 -8.94 -3.93
CA VAL A 44 9.80 -7.49 -3.92
C VAL A 44 11.18 -7.12 -3.37
N THR A 45 11.80 -6.09 -3.98
CA THR A 45 13.02 -5.46 -3.51
C THR A 45 12.78 -3.98 -3.28
N THR A 46 13.59 -3.38 -2.40
CA THR A 46 13.52 -1.94 -2.16
C THR A 46 13.78 -1.15 -3.44
N ASP A 47 14.73 -1.59 -4.27
CA ASP A 47 15.02 -0.94 -5.55
C ASP A 47 13.82 -0.94 -6.50
N TRP A 48 13.11 -2.05 -6.57
CA TRP A 48 11.90 -2.12 -7.39
C TRP A 48 10.83 -1.14 -6.91
N VAL A 49 10.62 -1.07 -5.59
CA VAL A 49 9.65 -0.13 -4.99
C VAL A 49 10.02 1.31 -5.31
N LYS A 50 11.30 1.66 -5.20
CA LYS A 50 11.79 3.00 -5.53
C LYS A 50 11.57 3.35 -7.01
N ARG A 51 11.87 2.42 -7.92
CA ARG A 51 11.67 2.64 -9.36
C ARG A 51 10.20 2.82 -9.73
N ASN A 52 9.30 2.25 -8.93
CA ASN A 52 7.85 2.34 -9.15
C ASN A 52 7.19 3.25 -8.12
N TRP A 53 7.93 4.20 -7.54
CA TRP A 53 7.45 5.06 -6.45
C TRP A 53 6.21 5.86 -6.82
N ALA A 54 6.08 6.27 -8.08
CA ALA A 54 4.95 7.08 -8.53
C ALA A 54 3.60 6.37 -8.34
N ILE A 55 3.61 5.02 -8.39
CA ILE A 55 2.42 4.19 -8.16
C ILE A 55 2.44 3.62 -6.75
N MET A 56 3.60 3.16 -6.26
CA MET A 56 3.68 2.51 -4.95
C MET A 56 3.48 3.49 -3.80
N SER A 57 3.96 4.74 -3.91
CA SER A 57 3.80 5.72 -2.84
C SER A 57 2.32 6.03 -2.54
N PRO A 58 1.49 6.43 -3.51
CA PRO A 58 0.07 6.64 -3.23
C PRO A 58 -0.65 5.36 -2.80
N ALA A 59 -0.26 4.20 -3.31
CA ALA A 59 -0.84 2.92 -2.91
C ALA A 59 -0.56 2.62 -1.43
N VAL A 60 0.69 2.75 -0.99
CA VAL A 60 1.08 2.54 0.40
C VAL A 60 0.39 3.54 1.33
N LYS A 61 0.31 4.80 0.93
CA LYS A 61 -0.38 5.83 1.72
C LYS A 61 -1.88 5.55 1.87
N ALA A 62 -2.53 5.13 0.79
CA ALA A 62 -3.96 4.79 0.82
C ALA A 62 -4.21 3.60 1.75
N HIS A 63 -3.39 2.57 1.67
CA HIS A 63 -3.56 1.38 2.51
C HIS A 63 -3.22 1.65 3.97
N ARG A 64 -2.22 2.49 4.24
CA ARG A 64 -1.90 2.94 5.60
C ARG A 64 -3.11 3.62 6.24
N LYS A 65 -3.73 4.54 5.52
CA LYS A 65 -4.93 5.24 6.02
C LYS A 65 -6.04 4.25 6.35
N TYR A 66 -6.28 3.31 5.46
CA TYR A 66 -7.27 2.26 5.65
C TYR A 66 -6.98 1.44 6.92
N LEU A 67 -5.72 0.99 7.10
CA LEU A 67 -5.32 0.22 8.27
C LEU A 67 -5.44 1.01 9.57
N VAL A 68 -5.07 2.29 9.56
CA VAL A 68 -5.17 3.15 10.75
C VAL A 68 -6.64 3.31 11.18
N ASP A 69 -7.54 3.54 10.22
CA ASP A 69 -8.95 3.68 10.50
C ASP A 69 -9.55 2.37 11.04
N ASP A 70 -9.19 1.24 10.46
CA ASP A 70 -9.67 -0.08 10.89
C ASP A 70 -9.10 -0.47 12.26
N ILE A 71 -7.83 -0.16 12.54
CA ILE A 71 -7.22 -0.38 13.85
C ILE A 71 -7.98 0.42 14.92
N HIS A 72 -8.27 1.68 14.64
CA HIS A 72 -9.02 2.54 15.55
C HIS A 72 -10.41 1.97 15.83
N HIS A 73 -11.10 1.54 14.79
CA HIS A 73 -12.44 0.92 14.92
C HIS A 73 -12.37 -0.38 15.73
N ALA A 74 -11.40 -1.25 15.46
CA ALA A 74 -11.24 -2.51 16.20
C ALA A 74 -10.97 -2.26 17.70
N ARG A 75 -10.25 -1.19 18.05
CA ARG A 75 -10.05 -0.81 19.45
C ARG A 75 -11.34 -0.36 20.11
N ILE A 76 -12.15 0.41 19.41
CA ILE A 76 -13.44 0.91 19.94
C ILE A 76 -14.39 -0.24 20.25
N ILE A 77 -14.49 -1.23 19.37
CA ILE A 77 -15.37 -2.38 19.56
C ILE A 77 -14.72 -3.51 20.35
N GLU A 78 -13.48 -3.33 20.80
CA GLU A 78 -12.72 -4.31 21.58
C GLU A 78 -12.56 -5.67 20.89
N ASP A 79 -12.42 -5.67 19.57
CA ASP A 79 -12.16 -6.87 18.77
C ASP A 79 -10.65 -7.13 18.74
N LYS A 80 -10.17 -7.88 19.74
CA LYS A 80 -8.73 -8.13 19.96
C LYS A 80 -8.10 -8.97 18.85
N GLU A 81 -8.85 -9.91 18.29
CA GLU A 81 -8.36 -10.77 17.21
C GLU A 81 -8.12 -9.97 15.93
N THR A 82 -9.11 -9.20 15.52
CA THR A 82 -8.99 -8.31 14.36
C THR A 82 -7.90 -7.26 14.56
N LEU A 83 -7.83 -6.69 15.77
CA LEU A 83 -6.80 -5.70 16.10
C LEU A 83 -5.40 -6.27 15.93
N ALA A 84 -5.14 -7.49 16.45
CA ALA A 84 -3.84 -8.13 16.32
C ALA A 84 -3.45 -8.37 14.86
N LYS A 85 -4.41 -8.82 14.05
CA LYS A 85 -4.21 -9.04 12.61
C LYS A 85 -3.86 -7.74 11.88
N LEU A 86 -4.61 -6.67 12.12
CA LEU A 86 -4.38 -5.37 11.49
C LEU A 86 -3.04 -4.75 11.89
N GLN A 87 -2.66 -4.90 13.17
CA GLN A 87 -1.36 -4.42 13.65
C GLN A 87 -0.21 -5.18 13.01
N ALA A 88 -0.36 -6.49 12.78
CA ALA A 88 0.64 -7.29 12.07
C ALA A 88 0.79 -6.81 10.62
N GLU A 89 -0.32 -6.54 9.93
CA GLU A 89 -0.30 -5.99 8.57
C GLU A 89 0.38 -4.62 8.53
N TYR A 90 0.06 -3.74 9.47
CA TYR A 90 0.69 -2.42 9.58
C TYR A 90 2.20 -2.53 9.79
N TYR A 91 2.63 -3.47 10.62
CA TYR A 91 4.05 -3.71 10.87
C TYR A 91 4.80 -4.09 9.58
N ILE A 92 4.20 -4.94 8.75
CA ILE A 92 4.80 -5.35 7.48
C ILE A 92 4.86 -4.17 6.49
N LEU A 93 3.85 -3.30 6.50
CA LEU A 93 3.80 -2.12 5.63
C LEU A 93 4.77 -1.01 6.08
N SER A 94 5.10 -0.97 7.36
CA SER A 94 5.86 0.12 7.99
C SER A 94 7.18 0.48 7.28
N PRO A 95 8.03 -0.48 6.84
CA PRO A 95 9.27 -0.13 6.13
C PRO A 95 9.02 0.71 4.87
N TYR A 96 7.93 0.46 4.16
CA TYR A 96 7.58 1.20 2.94
C TYR A 96 7.02 2.59 3.27
N ILE A 97 6.28 2.71 4.37
CA ILE A 97 5.83 4.01 4.87
C ILE A 97 7.05 4.88 5.19
N GLU A 98 8.03 4.34 5.90
CA GLU A 98 9.26 5.06 6.23
C GLU A 98 10.08 5.39 5.00
N LEU A 99 10.16 4.47 4.04
CA LEU A 99 10.85 4.70 2.78
C LEU A 99 10.30 5.94 2.06
N PHE A 100 8.99 6.08 1.98
CA PHE A 100 8.35 7.17 1.25
C PHE A 100 8.27 8.49 2.03
N LYS A 101 8.71 8.52 3.28
CA LYS A 101 8.89 9.78 4.00
C LYS A 101 10.10 10.57 3.50
N THR A 102 11.13 9.88 3.01
CA THR A 102 12.38 10.48 2.54
C THR A 102 12.55 10.39 1.04
N PHE A 103 12.12 9.29 0.41
CA PHE A 103 12.21 9.11 -1.03
C PHE A 103 10.92 9.61 -1.70
N PRO A 104 10.96 10.37 -2.78
CA PRO A 104 12.14 10.80 -3.54
C PRO A 104 12.73 12.15 -3.11
N ASN A 105 12.41 12.66 -1.92
CA ASN A 105 12.76 14.02 -1.50
C ASN A 105 14.26 14.29 -1.57
N PHE A 106 15.09 13.30 -1.29
CA PHE A 106 16.54 13.46 -1.34
C PHE A 106 17.08 13.57 -2.77
N LEU A 107 16.24 13.38 -3.78
CA LEU A 107 16.61 13.56 -5.19
C LEU A 107 16.58 15.04 -5.62
N HIS A 108 16.00 15.87 -4.79
CA HIS A 108 15.97 17.31 -5.01
C HIS A 108 17.27 17.95 -4.48
#